data_56abd9bb808d07b237db4c10366f9f87
#
_entry.id   56abd9bb808d07b237db4c10366f9f87
#
_cell.length_a   1.000
_cell.length_b   1.000
_cell.length_c   1.000
_cell.angle_alpha   90.00
_cell.angle_beta   90.00
_cell.angle_gamma   90.00
#
_symmetry.space_group_name_H-M   'P 1'
#
loop_
_entity.id
_entity.type
_entity.pdbx_description
1 polymer ?
#
loop_
_entity_poly.entity_id
_entity_poly.type
_entity_poly.pdbx_seq_one_letter_code
_entity_poly.pdbx_strand_id
1 'polypeptide(L)'
;GTEINSLVNPGMQIPQVTTDLHGITNEMVKDAPAFEELAGKLVEDLEAADVFVAYNYAFDFQFLQNELFKTVQYELKETDFVFLDPYKIFRKMFPHNLTNAYKFYTGQEMEGAHSAIHDIRATKAVLEAQETQYPDLFAKGLKEVEKYTIGDTSILGKWFKAQDELISFKQGKH
;
A
#
# COMPACT_ATOMS: atom_id res chain seq x y z
N GLY A 1 20.66 -0.94 19.04
CA GLY A 1 20.71 0.10 18.01
C GLY A 1 20.24 1.44 18.58
N THR A 2 20.60 2.51 17.96
CA THR A 2 20.13 3.86 18.33
C THR A 2 18.82 4.13 17.62
N GLU A 3 17.80 4.59 18.33
CA GLU A 3 16.53 5.04 17.77
C GLU A 3 16.52 6.57 17.74
N ILE A 4 16.19 7.15 16.60
CA ILE A 4 16.00 8.58 16.43
C ILE A 4 14.56 8.81 16.02
N ASN A 5 13.83 9.58 16.84
CA ASN A 5 12.47 9.97 16.55
C ASN A 5 12.33 11.48 16.81
N SER A 6 11.98 12.24 15.79
CA SER A 6 11.76 13.67 15.88
C SER A 6 10.66 14.13 14.94
N LEU A 7 9.83 15.05 15.42
CA LEU A 7 9.02 15.87 14.52
C LEU A 7 9.96 16.87 13.83
N VAL A 8 9.59 17.26 12.62
CA VAL A 8 10.32 18.24 11.81
C VAL A 8 9.38 19.39 11.48
N ASN A 9 9.85 20.61 11.65
CA ASN A 9 9.14 21.79 11.17
C ASN A 9 9.32 21.88 9.63
N PRO A 10 8.25 21.75 8.84
CA PRO A 10 8.39 21.78 7.39
C PRO A 10 8.61 23.19 6.80
N GLY A 11 8.63 24.23 7.63
CA GLY A 11 8.75 25.62 7.20
C GLY A 11 7.54 26.14 6.41
N MET A 12 6.47 25.37 6.35
CA MET A 12 5.23 25.70 5.65
C MET A 12 4.02 25.18 6.41
N GLN A 13 2.82 25.69 6.09
CA GLN A 13 1.61 25.22 6.71
C GLN A 13 1.23 23.82 6.20
N ILE A 14 0.97 22.90 7.14
CA ILE A 14 0.46 21.57 6.84
C ILE A 14 -1.02 21.68 6.48
N PRO A 15 -1.44 21.22 5.28
CA PRO A 15 -2.85 21.22 4.88
C PRO A 15 -3.69 20.31 5.78
N GLN A 16 -4.95 20.70 6.04
CA GLN A 16 -5.84 19.91 6.91
C GLN A 16 -6.02 18.48 6.42
N VAL A 17 -6.16 18.25 5.11
CA VAL A 17 -6.29 16.91 4.52
C VAL A 17 -5.10 16.00 4.86
N THR A 18 -3.91 16.57 4.94
CA THR A 18 -2.69 15.84 5.30
C THR A 18 -2.66 15.55 6.81
N THR A 19 -3.06 16.55 7.62
CA THR A 19 -3.23 16.36 9.08
C THR A 19 -4.24 15.24 9.38
N ASP A 20 -5.36 15.19 8.66
CA ASP A 20 -6.38 14.15 8.83
C ASP A 20 -5.86 12.74 8.52
N LEU A 21 -4.84 12.64 7.64
CA LEU A 21 -4.23 11.37 7.26
C LEU A 21 -3.23 10.85 8.30
N HIS A 22 -2.30 11.70 8.77
CA HIS A 22 -1.19 11.29 9.63
C HIS A 22 -1.25 11.82 11.06
N GLY A 23 -2.22 12.69 11.38
CA GLY A 23 -2.45 13.23 12.72
C GLY A 23 -1.49 14.35 13.16
N ILE A 24 -0.49 14.72 12.35
CA ILE A 24 0.47 15.77 12.68
C ILE A 24 -0.13 17.14 12.35
N THR A 25 -0.22 18.00 13.35
CA THR A 25 -0.78 19.36 13.22
C THR A 25 0.32 20.42 13.13
N ASN A 26 -0.04 21.60 12.61
CA ASN A 26 0.87 22.75 12.59
C ASN A 26 1.36 23.13 13.99
N GLU A 27 0.53 23.00 15.01
CA GLU A 27 0.89 23.28 16.40
C GLU A 27 1.96 22.32 16.94
N MET A 28 1.89 21.03 16.55
CA MET A 28 2.86 20.02 16.98
C MET A 28 4.27 20.26 16.42
N VAL A 29 4.37 20.89 15.25
CA VAL A 29 5.67 21.08 14.56
C VAL A 29 6.23 22.49 14.66
N LYS A 30 5.50 23.44 15.25
CA LYS A 30 5.90 24.86 15.27
C LYS A 30 7.26 25.10 15.94
N ASP A 31 7.52 24.35 17.02
CA ASP A 31 8.75 24.45 17.82
C ASP A 31 9.71 23.26 17.55
N ALA A 32 9.39 22.42 16.56
CA ALA A 32 10.24 21.31 16.13
C ALA A 32 11.43 21.84 15.32
N PRO A 33 12.58 21.13 15.32
CA PRO A 33 13.72 21.51 14.50
C PRO A 33 13.39 21.51 13.02
N ALA A 34 14.03 22.37 12.26
CA ALA A 34 14.01 22.28 10.80
C ALA A 34 14.80 21.04 10.34
N PHE A 35 14.54 20.55 9.14
CA PHE A 35 15.25 19.38 8.60
C PHE A 35 16.77 19.60 8.55
N GLU A 36 17.20 20.83 8.24
CA GLU A 36 18.62 21.23 8.18
C GLU A 36 19.36 20.98 9.51
N GLU A 37 18.69 21.17 10.64
CA GLU A 37 19.28 20.94 11.97
C GLU A 37 19.53 19.45 12.25
N LEU A 38 18.76 18.57 11.63
CA LEU A 38 18.86 17.12 11.77
C LEU A 38 19.74 16.48 10.68
N ALA A 39 19.94 17.17 9.56
CA ALA A 39 20.57 16.64 8.37
C ALA A 39 22.01 16.17 8.61
N GLY A 40 22.79 16.91 9.41
CA GLY A 40 24.17 16.54 9.71
C GLY A 40 24.29 15.17 10.38
N LYS A 41 23.49 14.93 11.40
CA LYS A 41 23.46 13.63 12.08
C LYS A 41 22.94 12.52 11.20
N LEU A 42 21.94 12.80 10.37
CA LEU A 42 21.38 11.85 9.42
C LEU A 42 22.42 11.45 8.36
N VAL A 43 23.22 12.39 7.85
CA VAL A 43 24.31 12.11 6.91
C VAL A 43 25.37 11.21 7.56
N GLU A 44 25.79 11.51 8.78
CA GLU A 44 26.74 10.63 9.52
C GLU A 44 26.21 9.19 9.64
N ASP A 45 24.94 9.02 9.97
CA ASP A 45 24.32 7.70 10.12
C ASP A 45 24.19 6.98 8.77
N LEU A 46 23.87 7.70 7.69
CA LEU A 46 23.82 7.16 6.33
C LEU A 46 25.21 6.73 5.82
N GLU A 47 26.25 7.54 6.06
CA GLU A 47 27.63 7.21 5.66
C GLU A 47 28.20 6.01 6.43
N ALA A 48 27.68 5.75 7.63
CA ALA A 48 28.07 4.59 8.44
C ALA A 48 27.28 3.33 8.10
N ALA A 49 26.27 3.40 7.22
CA ALA A 49 25.36 2.30 6.92
C ALA A 49 25.70 1.63 5.58
N ASP A 50 25.77 0.30 5.57
CA ASP A 50 25.90 -0.50 4.36
C ASP A 50 24.56 -0.94 3.79
N VAL A 51 23.50 -0.91 4.62
CA VAL A 51 22.17 -1.46 4.27
C VAL A 51 21.09 -0.43 4.58
N PHE A 52 20.26 -0.17 3.57
CA PHE A 52 19.06 0.66 3.70
C PHE A 52 17.82 -0.23 3.77
N VAL A 53 17.05 -0.10 4.85
CA VAL A 53 15.86 -0.91 5.07
C VAL A 53 14.64 0.00 5.19
N ALA A 54 13.67 -0.15 4.30
CA ALA A 54 12.37 0.52 4.44
C ALA A 54 11.27 -0.26 3.71
N TYR A 55 10.03 -0.12 4.17
CA TYR A 55 8.85 -0.69 3.51
C TYR A 55 8.46 0.19 2.32
N ASN A 56 8.66 -0.28 1.10
CA ASN A 56 8.58 0.50 -0.14
C ASN A 56 9.65 1.62 -0.21
N TYR A 57 10.91 1.22 -0.01
CA TYR A 57 12.04 2.12 0.19
C TYR A 57 12.17 3.23 -0.86
N ALA A 58 11.70 3.02 -2.07
CA ALA A 58 11.84 4.00 -3.15
C ALA A 58 11.22 5.36 -2.81
N PHE A 59 10.12 5.37 -2.03
CA PHE A 59 9.48 6.59 -1.57
C PHE A 59 10.36 7.33 -0.55
N ASP A 60 10.79 6.62 0.50
CA ASP A 60 11.57 7.22 1.59
C ASP A 60 12.95 7.67 1.09
N PHE A 61 13.59 6.85 0.27
CA PHE A 61 14.90 7.14 -0.28
C PHE A 61 14.88 8.38 -1.18
N GLN A 62 13.92 8.46 -2.09
CA GLN A 62 13.78 9.63 -2.96
C GLN A 62 13.47 10.91 -2.18
N PHE A 63 12.68 10.81 -1.12
CA PHE A 63 12.41 11.93 -0.24
C PHE A 63 13.69 12.42 0.44
N LEU A 64 14.48 11.49 1.02
CA LEU A 64 15.76 11.81 1.66
C LEU A 64 16.76 12.41 0.68
N GLN A 65 16.90 11.85 -0.53
CA GLN A 65 17.76 12.42 -1.58
C GLN A 65 17.43 13.90 -1.84
N ASN A 66 16.14 14.19 -2.02
CA ASN A 66 15.71 15.54 -2.32
C ASN A 66 15.96 16.51 -1.16
N GLU A 67 15.61 16.10 0.06
CA GLU A 67 15.75 16.98 1.23
C GLU A 67 17.22 17.19 1.62
N LEU A 68 18.06 16.16 1.60
CA LEU A 68 19.49 16.29 1.88
C LEU A 68 20.21 17.12 0.82
N PHE A 69 19.84 16.95 -0.45
CA PHE A 69 20.43 17.78 -1.52
C PHE A 69 20.03 19.25 -1.38
N LYS A 70 18.74 19.54 -1.10
CA LYS A 70 18.26 20.91 -0.95
C LYS A 70 18.85 21.62 0.26
N THR A 71 18.97 20.94 1.39
CA THR A 71 19.32 21.56 2.67
C THR A 71 20.81 21.65 2.91
N VAL A 72 21.55 20.56 2.66
CA VAL A 72 22.99 20.47 2.97
C VAL A 72 23.85 20.11 1.76
N GLN A 73 23.31 20.13 0.55
CA GLN A 73 24.00 19.80 -0.71
C GLN A 73 24.64 18.39 -0.71
N TYR A 74 24.05 17.47 0.08
CA TYR A 74 24.53 16.10 0.15
C TYR A 74 23.87 15.24 -0.92
N GLU A 75 24.68 14.56 -1.74
CA GLU A 75 24.22 13.67 -2.80
C GLU A 75 24.13 12.22 -2.30
N LEU A 76 22.93 11.79 -1.88
CA LEU A 76 22.66 10.42 -1.48
C LEU A 76 22.53 9.51 -2.71
N LYS A 77 23.34 8.44 -2.84
CA LYS A 77 23.37 7.56 -4.01
C LYS A 77 22.84 6.17 -3.70
N GLU A 78 22.02 5.63 -4.59
CA GLU A 78 21.55 4.24 -4.48
C GLU A 78 22.70 3.22 -4.47
N THR A 79 23.81 3.54 -5.16
CA THR A 79 24.98 2.66 -5.25
C THR A 79 25.68 2.41 -3.94
N ASP A 80 25.43 3.26 -2.94
CA ASP A 80 26.14 3.22 -1.65
C ASP A 80 25.51 2.20 -0.69
N PHE A 81 24.34 1.62 -1.04
CA PHE A 81 23.56 0.75 -0.15
C PHE A 81 23.18 -0.58 -0.78
N VAL A 82 23.06 -1.58 0.08
CA VAL A 82 22.26 -2.77 -0.17
C VAL A 82 20.83 -2.48 0.32
N PHE A 83 19.83 -2.60 -0.56
CA PHE A 83 18.45 -2.34 -0.20
C PHE A 83 17.72 -3.60 0.23
N LEU A 84 17.11 -3.57 1.41
CA LEU A 84 16.17 -4.59 1.88
C LEU A 84 14.78 -3.98 1.99
N ASP A 85 13.85 -4.49 1.19
CA ASP A 85 12.49 -3.99 1.13
C ASP A 85 11.49 -5.08 1.54
N PRO A 86 10.98 -5.05 2.76
CA PRO A 86 9.97 -6.01 3.23
C PRO A 86 8.70 -6.01 2.37
N TYR A 87 8.34 -4.89 1.75
CA TYR A 87 7.20 -4.81 0.83
C TYR A 87 7.43 -5.64 -0.43
N LYS A 88 8.62 -5.56 -1.04
CA LYS A 88 8.97 -6.37 -2.21
C LYS A 88 9.02 -7.86 -1.87
N ILE A 89 9.55 -8.18 -0.69
CA ILE A 89 9.57 -9.57 -0.18
C ILE A 89 8.12 -10.05 0.00
N PHE A 90 7.29 -9.27 0.70
CA PHE A 90 5.88 -9.60 0.91
C PHE A 90 5.14 -9.82 -0.41
N ARG A 91 5.27 -8.90 -1.37
CA ARG A 91 4.63 -9.02 -2.69
C ARG A 91 5.11 -10.22 -3.49
N LYS A 92 6.37 -10.61 -3.34
CA LYS A 92 6.93 -11.80 -3.99
C LYS A 92 6.40 -13.10 -3.38
N MET A 93 6.31 -13.13 -2.05
CA MET A 93 5.82 -14.30 -1.30
C MET A 93 4.29 -14.43 -1.37
N PHE A 94 3.58 -13.31 -1.45
CA PHE A 94 2.13 -13.21 -1.50
C PHE A 94 1.68 -12.41 -2.73
N PRO A 95 1.83 -12.95 -3.95
CA PRO A 95 1.41 -12.26 -5.16
C PRO A 95 -0.09 -11.95 -5.13
N HIS A 96 -0.45 -10.71 -5.41
CA HIS A 96 -1.84 -10.22 -5.39
C HIS A 96 -2.54 -10.58 -6.71
N ASN A 97 -2.84 -11.86 -6.91
CA ASN A 97 -3.61 -12.35 -8.05
C ASN A 97 -4.68 -13.34 -7.58
N LEU A 98 -5.64 -13.65 -8.46
CA LEU A 98 -6.77 -14.49 -8.13
C LEU A 98 -6.35 -15.91 -7.68
N THR A 99 -5.35 -16.50 -8.32
CA THR A 99 -4.86 -17.85 -7.98
C THR A 99 -4.37 -17.91 -6.53
N ASN A 100 -3.58 -16.91 -6.11
CA ASN A 100 -3.08 -16.86 -4.73
C ASN A 100 -4.18 -16.49 -3.73
N ALA A 101 -5.10 -15.59 -4.09
CA ALA A 101 -6.27 -15.29 -3.27
C ALA A 101 -7.13 -16.53 -3.07
N TYR A 102 -7.39 -17.28 -4.14
CA TYR A 102 -8.16 -18.53 -4.07
C TYR A 102 -7.48 -19.53 -3.12
N LYS A 103 -6.18 -19.79 -3.30
CA LYS A 103 -5.43 -20.68 -2.42
C LYS A 103 -5.43 -20.21 -0.96
N PHE A 104 -5.23 -18.90 -0.73
CA PHE A 104 -5.20 -18.33 0.61
C PHE A 104 -6.53 -18.49 1.35
N TYR A 105 -7.64 -18.17 0.67
CA TYR A 105 -8.95 -18.17 1.30
C TYR A 105 -9.63 -19.53 1.35
N THR A 106 -9.37 -20.40 0.36
CA THR A 106 -10.02 -21.73 0.27
C THR A 106 -9.12 -22.88 0.73
N GLY A 107 -7.81 -22.67 0.80
CA GLY A 107 -6.83 -23.73 1.05
C GLY A 107 -6.60 -24.67 -0.14
N GLN A 108 -7.20 -24.39 -1.30
CA GLN A 108 -7.14 -25.27 -2.49
C GLN A 108 -6.35 -24.61 -3.62
N GLU A 109 -5.75 -25.44 -4.48
CA GLU A 109 -5.13 -24.95 -5.71
C GLU A 109 -6.20 -24.64 -6.76
N MET A 110 -6.00 -23.53 -7.47
CA MET A 110 -6.90 -23.10 -8.54
C MET A 110 -6.57 -23.86 -9.83
N GLU A 111 -7.49 -24.69 -10.31
CA GLU A 111 -7.37 -25.35 -11.61
C GLU A 111 -7.92 -24.47 -12.73
N GLY A 112 -7.33 -24.58 -13.92
CA GLY A 112 -7.81 -23.89 -15.14
C GLY A 112 -7.72 -22.37 -15.10
N ALA A 113 -6.72 -21.81 -14.38
CA ALA A 113 -6.44 -20.38 -14.39
C ALA A 113 -6.34 -19.82 -15.83
N HIS A 114 -6.82 -18.58 -16.02
CA HIS A 114 -6.96 -17.90 -17.31
C HIS A 114 -8.11 -18.42 -18.21
N SER A 115 -8.97 -19.28 -17.69
CA SER A 115 -10.27 -19.57 -18.30
C SER A 115 -11.35 -18.74 -17.61
N ALA A 116 -12.11 -17.94 -18.37
CA ALA A 116 -13.11 -17.04 -17.82
C ALA A 116 -14.09 -17.71 -16.84
N ILE A 117 -14.50 -18.93 -17.12
CA ILE A 117 -15.45 -19.66 -16.24
C ILE A 117 -14.79 -20.10 -14.93
N HIS A 118 -13.50 -20.51 -14.98
CA HIS A 118 -12.77 -20.89 -13.77
C HIS A 118 -12.43 -19.66 -12.93
N ASP A 119 -12.08 -18.55 -13.57
CA ASP A 119 -11.79 -17.29 -12.90
C ASP A 119 -13.02 -16.73 -12.17
N ILE A 120 -14.21 -16.82 -12.81
CA ILE A 120 -15.49 -16.41 -12.17
C ILE A 120 -15.82 -17.29 -10.97
N ARG A 121 -15.65 -18.61 -11.08
CA ARG A 121 -15.90 -19.54 -9.98
C ARG A 121 -14.92 -19.32 -8.82
N ALA A 122 -13.66 -19.11 -9.12
CA ALA A 122 -12.65 -18.80 -8.13
C ALA A 122 -12.92 -17.46 -7.43
N THR A 123 -13.31 -16.43 -8.18
CA THR A 123 -13.71 -15.12 -7.62
C THR A 123 -14.88 -15.26 -6.65
N LYS A 124 -15.91 -16.03 -7.04
CA LYS A 124 -17.05 -16.30 -6.17
C LYS A 124 -16.63 -17.01 -4.88
N ALA A 125 -15.81 -18.06 -4.99
CA ALA A 125 -15.35 -18.82 -3.83
C ALA A 125 -14.49 -17.95 -2.87
N VAL A 126 -13.64 -17.07 -3.42
CA VAL A 126 -12.88 -16.12 -2.63
C VAL A 126 -13.82 -15.17 -1.88
N LEU A 127 -14.84 -14.62 -2.54
CA LEU A 127 -15.80 -13.70 -1.92
C LEU A 127 -16.59 -14.38 -0.80
N GLU A 128 -17.07 -15.60 -1.01
CA GLU A 128 -17.80 -16.38 0.00
C GLU A 128 -16.93 -16.70 1.21
N ALA A 129 -15.65 -17.02 0.98
CA ALA A 129 -14.70 -17.25 2.06
C ALA A 129 -14.38 -15.95 2.83
N GLN A 130 -14.26 -14.82 2.13
CA GLN A 130 -14.08 -13.50 2.75
C GLN A 130 -15.30 -13.08 3.58
N GLU A 131 -16.52 -13.32 3.09
CA GLU A 131 -17.74 -13.07 3.84
C GLU A 131 -17.78 -13.88 5.14
N THR A 132 -17.36 -15.15 5.07
CA THR A 132 -17.26 -16.01 6.25
C THR A 132 -16.19 -15.53 7.24
N GLN A 133 -15.05 -15.09 6.74
CA GLN A 133 -13.91 -14.65 7.57
C GLN A 133 -14.11 -13.25 8.14
N TYR A 134 -14.83 -12.37 7.44
CA TYR A 134 -15.04 -10.96 7.80
C TYR A 134 -16.53 -10.57 7.84
N PRO A 135 -17.37 -11.27 8.63
CA PRO A 135 -18.82 -11.06 8.61
C PRO A 135 -19.23 -9.62 8.95
N ASP A 136 -18.49 -8.96 9.84
CA ASP A 136 -18.79 -7.59 10.24
C ASP A 136 -18.56 -6.58 9.09
N LEU A 137 -17.62 -6.86 8.19
CA LEU A 137 -17.38 -6.05 7.02
C LEU A 137 -18.57 -6.11 6.05
N PHE A 138 -19.07 -7.30 5.81
CA PHE A 138 -20.19 -7.52 4.90
C PHE A 138 -21.54 -7.10 5.51
N ALA A 139 -21.71 -7.23 6.83
CA ALA A 139 -22.91 -6.79 7.55
C ALA A 139 -23.13 -5.28 7.48
N LYS A 140 -22.08 -4.47 7.29
CA LYS A 140 -22.17 -3.02 7.09
C LYS A 140 -22.73 -2.62 5.73
N GLY A 141 -22.88 -3.57 4.82
CA GLY A 141 -23.44 -3.41 3.49
C GLY A 141 -22.42 -2.94 2.44
N LEU A 142 -22.85 -2.96 1.19
CA LEU A 142 -21.99 -2.68 0.03
C LEU A 142 -21.24 -1.35 0.09
N LYS A 143 -21.86 -0.30 0.63
CA LYS A 143 -21.22 1.02 0.77
C LYS A 143 -20.00 1.02 1.68
N GLU A 144 -19.99 0.17 2.71
CA GLU A 144 -18.81 0.02 3.58
C GLU A 144 -17.76 -0.85 2.91
N VAL A 145 -18.15 -1.90 2.21
CA VAL A 145 -17.23 -2.74 1.42
C VAL A 145 -16.56 -1.93 0.32
N GLU A 146 -17.30 -1.04 -0.34
CA GLU A 146 -16.79 -0.14 -1.37
C GLU A 146 -15.65 0.77 -0.89
N LYS A 147 -15.62 1.15 0.38
CA LYS A 147 -14.51 1.94 0.96
C LYS A 147 -13.17 1.20 0.94
N TYR A 148 -13.18 -0.12 0.90
CA TYR A 148 -11.98 -0.95 0.84
C TYR A 148 -11.59 -1.34 -0.59
N THR A 149 -12.44 -1.03 -1.56
CA THR A 149 -12.11 -1.20 -2.98
C THR A 149 -11.36 0.04 -3.48
N ILE A 150 -10.10 -0.13 -3.83
CA ILE A 150 -9.27 0.95 -4.36
C ILE A 150 -9.72 1.24 -5.79
N GLY A 151 -10.21 2.44 -6.04
CA GLY A 151 -10.53 2.93 -7.37
C GLY A 151 -11.99 3.32 -7.57
N ASP A 152 -12.31 3.73 -8.78
CA ASP A 152 -13.65 4.15 -9.17
C ASP A 152 -14.62 2.96 -9.08
N THR A 153 -15.41 2.92 -8.02
CA THR A 153 -16.45 1.90 -7.77
C THR A 153 -17.44 1.77 -8.92
N SER A 154 -17.57 2.83 -9.73
CA SER A 154 -18.41 2.79 -10.94
C SER A 154 -17.91 1.77 -11.96
N ILE A 155 -16.61 1.52 -12.04
CA ILE A 155 -15.99 0.54 -12.93
C ILE A 155 -16.26 -0.87 -12.42
N LEU A 156 -16.07 -1.12 -11.13
CA LEU A 156 -16.33 -2.43 -10.52
C LEU A 156 -17.82 -2.79 -10.57
N GLY A 157 -18.70 -1.85 -10.22
CA GLY A 157 -20.15 -2.05 -10.32
C GLY A 157 -20.60 -2.37 -11.75
N LYS A 158 -20.04 -1.71 -12.76
CA LYS A 158 -20.30 -2.02 -14.17
C LYS A 158 -19.73 -3.38 -14.57
N TRP A 159 -18.55 -3.72 -14.06
CA TRP A 159 -17.91 -4.98 -14.35
C TRP A 159 -18.68 -6.17 -13.75
N PHE A 160 -19.10 -6.08 -12.48
CA PHE A 160 -19.94 -7.11 -11.85
C PHE A 160 -21.28 -7.27 -12.57
N LYS A 161 -21.95 -6.17 -12.92
CA LYS A 161 -23.21 -6.22 -13.68
C LYS A 161 -23.03 -6.87 -15.05
N ALA A 162 -21.95 -6.56 -15.76
CA ALA A 162 -21.63 -7.18 -17.04
C ALA A 162 -21.33 -8.68 -16.90
N GLN A 163 -20.72 -9.12 -15.79
CA GLN A 163 -20.49 -10.54 -15.50
C GLN A 163 -21.79 -11.28 -15.20
N ASP A 164 -22.68 -10.68 -14.42
CA ASP A 164 -24.01 -11.25 -14.14
C ASP A 164 -24.83 -11.42 -15.42
N GLU A 165 -24.81 -10.43 -16.29
CA GLU A 165 -25.43 -10.49 -17.61
C GLU A 165 -24.81 -11.61 -18.49
N LEU A 166 -23.49 -11.76 -18.46
CA LEU A 166 -22.77 -12.79 -19.21
C LEU A 166 -23.05 -14.19 -18.68
N ILE A 167 -23.14 -14.35 -17.36
CA ILE A 167 -23.50 -15.62 -16.72
C ILE A 167 -24.95 -16.00 -17.04
N SER A 168 -25.85 -15.03 -16.94
CA SER A 168 -27.25 -15.18 -17.29
C SER A 168 -27.44 -15.61 -18.76
N PHE A 169 -26.74 -14.97 -19.68
CA PHE A 169 -26.72 -15.31 -21.10
C PHE A 169 -26.20 -16.73 -21.36
N LYS A 170 -25.07 -17.12 -20.72
CA LYS A 170 -24.50 -18.47 -20.88
C LYS A 170 -25.35 -19.59 -20.26
N GLN A 171 -26.19 -19.28 -19.26
CA GLN A 171 -27.08 -20.21 -18.61
C GLN A 171 -28.44 -20.34 -19.34
N GLY A 172 -28.67 -19.62 -20.45
CA GLY A 172 -29.91 -19.67 -21.22
C GLY A 172 -31.13 -19.14 -20.45
N LYS A 173 -30.91 -18.34 -19.42
CA LYS A 173 -32.00 -17.64 -18.72
C LYS A 173 -32.19 -16.29 -19.38
N HIS A 174 -33.13 -16.24 -20.30
CA HIS A 174 -33.74 -15.01 -20.81
C HIS A 174 -35.01 -14.72 -20.04
#